data_0314b6cd0f90c8a63c1a6729051a9c34
#
_entry.id   0314b6cd0f90c8a63c1a6729051a9c34
#
_cell.length_a   1.000
_cell.length_b   1.000
_cell.length_c   1.000
_cell.angle_alpha   90.00
_cell.angle_beta   90.00
_cell.angle_gamma   90.00
#
_symmetry.space_group_name_H-M   'P 1'
#
loop_
_entity.id
_entity.type
_entity.pdbx_description
1 polymer ?
#
loop_
_entity_poly.entity_id
_entity_poly.type
_entity_poly.pdbx_seq_one_letter_code
_entity_poly.pdbx_strand_id
1 'polypeptide(L)'
;MKRTRILIADDESLILMDLREMLTNLGYLVVGEANDGRSAVNMARELRPDLVLMDIKMPDMDGVEAAKILTSEKVAPVLLLTAYSQQELIDRAREAGVVGYLVKPFRESNLSPAIEITLARFEEFRAVQKEADDLKDALETRKVVDRAKGILMDSQNLSEQEAFRRIQKMSMNTRRPMKEIAEAIILASEMKHDEAGAPHSEGSAPTAA
;
A
#
# COMPACT_ATOMS: atom_id res chain seq x y z
N MET A 1 21.29 10.09 16.46
CA MET A 1 20.05 9.31 16.21
C MET A 1 19.01 10.24 15.62
N LYS A 2 18.24 9.78 14.61
CA LYS A 2 17.14 10.56 14.05
C LYS A 2 15.98 10.56 15.05
N ARG A 3 15.46 11.74 15.42
CA ARG A 3 14.31 11.82 16.34
C ARG A 3 13.05 11.37 15.62
N THR A 4 12.22 10.58 16.28
CA THR A 4 10.91 10.16 15.76
C THR A 4 10.02 11.39 15.58
N ARG A 5 9.45 11.54 14.38
CA ARG A 5 8.63 12.68 13.96
C ARG A 5 7.17 12.36 14.18
N ILE A 6 6.49 13.14 14.99
CA ILE A 6 5.10 12.91 15.39
C ILE A 6 4.22 14.07 14.96
N LEU A 7 3.12 13.77 14.27
CA LEU A 7 2.01 14.69 14.06
C LEU A 7 0.98 14.45 15.17
N ILE A 8 0.49 15.52 15.78
CA ILE A 8 -0.56 15.44 16.81
C ILE A 8 -1.86 16.06 16.30
N ALA A 9 -3.01 15.48 16.65
CA ALA A 9 -4.33 15.97 16.24
C ALA A 9 -5.33 15.83 17.39
N ASP A 10 -5.92 16.95 17.81
CA ASP A 10 -6.95 17.05 18.84
C ASP A 10 -7.67 18.38 18.65
N ASP A 11 -8.99 18.42 18.81
CA ASP A 11 -9.76 19.67 18.68
C ASP A 11 -9.60 20.61 19.90
N GLU A 12 -9.09 20.09 21.02
CA GLU A 12 -8.79 20.87 22.21
C GLU A 12 -7.33 21.38 22.18
N SER A 13 -7.15 22.69 21.93
CA SER A 13 -5.81 23.31 21.89
C SER A 13 -4.98 23.13 23.17
N LEU A 14 -5.64 22.99 24.32
CA LEU A 14 -4.94 22.74 25.57
C LEU A 14 -4.31 21.34 25.60
N ILE A 15 -4.99 20.33 25.05
CA ILE A 15 -4.48 18.97 24.96
C ILE A 15 -3.30 18.94 23.95
N LEU A 16 -3.38 19.65 22.83
CA LEU A 16 -2.25 19.75 21.88
C LEU A 16 -1.02 20.36 22.55
N MET A 17 -1.19 21.39 23.37
CA MET A 17 -0.09 22.01 24.11
C MET A 17 0.56 21.04 25.09
N ASP A 18 -0.26 20.32 25.89
CA ASP A 18 0.23 19.30 26.85
C ASP A 18 0.95 18.15 26.13
N LEU A 19 0.37 17.64 25.04
CA LEU A 19 0.98 16.60 24.20
C LEU A 19 2.34 17.04 23.62
N ARG A 20 2.42 18.26 23.12
CA ARG A 20 3.68 18.81 22.59
C ARG A 20 4.76 18.85 23.68
N GLU A 21 4.42 19.30 24.88
CA GLU A 21 5.34 19.37 26.00
C GLU A 21 5.82 17.98 26.40
N MET A 22 4.90 17.03 26.64
CA MET A 22 5.23 15.65 27.01
C MET A 22 6.11 14.97 25.94
N LEU A 23 5.75 15.10 24.66
CA LEU A 23 6.51 14.49 23.56
C LEU A 23 7.92 15.09 23.43
N THR A 24 8.04 16.40 23.63
CA THR A 24 9.33 17.09 23.59
C THR A 24 10.23 16.63 24.75
N ASN A 25 9.68 16.51 25.97
CA ASN A 25 10.37 16.00 27.13
C ASN A 25 10.87 14.55 26.95
N LEU A 26 10.06 13.73 26.27
CA LEU A 26 10.40 12.35 25.89
C LEU A 26 11.39 12.25 24.72
N GLY A 27 11.79 13.38 24.11
CA GLY A 27 12.77 13.45 23.03
C GLY A 27 12.22 13.25 21.63
N TYR A 28 10.92 13.19 21.46
CA TYR A 28 10.25 13.14 20.16
C TYR A 28 10.22 14.53 19.48
N LEU A 29 9.99 14.56 18.18
CA LEU A 29 9.86 15.79 17.40
C LEU A 29 8.41 15.95 16.92
N VAL A 30 7.65 16.91 17.48
CA VAL A 30 6.34 17.28 16.96
C VAL A 30 6.54 18.09 15.68
N VAL A 31 6.06 17.55 14.56
CA VAL A 31 6.24 18.14 13.22
C VAL A 31 5.02 18.92 12.73
N GLY A 32 3.89 18.77 13.40
CA GLY A 32 2.66 19.51 13.08
C GLY A 32 1.57 19.26 14.12
N GLU A 33 0.57 20.13 14.11
CA GLU A 33 -0.63 20.09 14.96
C GLU A 33 -1.85 20.34 14.09
N ALA A 34 -2.88 19.51 14.27
CA ALA A 34 -4.15 19.62 13.58
C ALA A 34 -5.29 19.70 14.58
N ASN A 35 -6.37 20.42 14.25
CA ASN A 35 -7.53 20.58 15.11
C ASN A 35 -8.75 19.78 14.62
N ASP A 36 -8.60 19.01 13.55
CA ASP A 36 -9.63 18.17 12.96
C ASP A 36 -8.98 17.03 12.15
N GLY A 37 -9.78 15.99 11.86
CA GLY A 37 -9.27 14.82 11.16
C GLY A 37 -8.86 15.08 9.71
N ARG A 38 -9.55 15.99 9.02
CA ARG A 38 -9.24 16.34 7.62
C ARG A 38 -7.90 17.06 7.51
N SER A 39 -7.67 18.02 8.38
CA SER A 39 -6.39 18.74 8.48
C SER A 39 -5.27 17.78 8.85
N ALA A 40 -5.52 16.84 9.79
CA ALA A 40 -4.55 15.82 10.17
C ALA A 40 -4.15 14.93 8.98
N VAL A 41 -5.11 14.47 8.16
CA VAL A 41 -4.83 13.68 6.94
C VAL A 41 -3.98 14.46 5.95
N ASN A 42 -4.35 15.72 5.67
CA ASN A 42 -3.62 16.55 4.71
C ASN A 42 -2.18 16.83 5.18
N MET A 43 -2.00 17.19 6.45
CA MET A 43 -0.68 17.44 7.04
C MET A 43 0.16 16.14 7.08
N ALA A 44 -0.43 15.00 7.38
CA ALA A 44 0.29 13.72 7.37
C ALA A 44 0.81 13.35 5.97
N ARG A 45 0.04 13.60 4.92
CA ARG A 45 0.46 13.38 3.52
C ARG A 45 1.64 14.26 3.13
N GLU A 46 1.62 15.53 3.57
CA GLU A 46 2.67 16.52 3.28
C GLU A 46 3.93 16.27 4.11
N LEU A 47 3.77 16.17 5.42
CA LEU A 47 4.88 16.10 6.37
C LEU A 47 5.52 14.71 6.46
N ARG A 48 4.78 13.63 6.11
CA ARG A 48 5.23 12.24 6.24
C ARG A 48 5.82 11.96 7.62
N PRO A 49 5.03 12.08 8.70
CA PRO A 49 5.48 11.78 10.05
C PRO A 49 5.77 10.30 10.21
N ASP A 50 6.55 9.95 11.24
CA ASP A 50 6.80 8.56 11.61
C ASP A 50 5.59 7.97 12.37
N LEU A 51 4.79 8.82 13.05
CA LEU A 51 3.57 8.46 13.79
C LEU A 51 2.58 9.63 13.80
N VAL A 52 1.29 9.33 13.81
CA VAL A 52 0.21 10.30 14.11
C VAL A 52 -0.43 9.93 15.44
N LEU A 53 -0.42 10.86 16.41
CA LEU A 53 -1.26 10.78 17.61
C LEU A 53 -2.55 11.55 17.34
N MET A 54 -3.70 10.92 17.51
CA MET A 54 -4.96 11.50 17.05
C MET A 54 -6.09 11.20 18.04
N ASP A 55 -6.79 12.25 18.46
CA ASP A 55 -8.05 12.05 19.19
C ASP A 55 -9.11 11.41 18.29
N ILE A 56 -10.01 10.65 18.91
CA ILE A 56 -11.13 10.04 18.17
C ILE A 56 -12.20 11.07 17.86
N LYS A 57 -12.56 11.89 18.84
CA LYS A 57 -13.68 12.84 18.70
C LYS A 57 -13.17 14.19 18.23
N MET A 58 -13.25 14.43 16.94
CA MET A 58 -12.90 15.70 16.32
C MET A 58 -14.03 16.16 15.38
N PRO A 59 -14.18 17.47 15.13
CA PRO A 59 -15.16 17.99 14.17
C PRO A 59 -14.81 17.58 12.74
N ASP A 60 -15.80 17.66 11.84
CA ASP A 60 -15.76 17.39 10.41
C ASP A 60 -15.44 15.94 10.05
N MET A 61 -14.36 15.38 10.55
CA MET A 61 -13.92 14.00 10.33
C MET A 61 -13.42 13.43 11.65
N ASP A 62 -14.00 12.31 12.10
CA ASP A 62 -13.55 11.64 13.32
C ASP A 62 -12.17 10.98 13.12
N GLY A 63 -11.45 10.79 14.24
CA GLY A 63 -10.09 10.23 14.20
C GLY A 63 -10.03 8.81 13.69
N VAL A 64 -11.12 8.01 13.79
CA VAL A 64 -11.15 6.64 13.25
C VAL A 64 -11.25 6.69 11.73
N GLU A 65 -12.06 7.60 11.18
CA GLU A 65 -12.17 7.80 9.75
C GLU A 65 -10.85 8.32 9.15
N ALA A 66 -10.24 9.32 9.80
CA ALA A 66 -8.93 9.83 9.42
C ALA A 66 -7.84 8.75 9.48
N ALA A 67 -7.82 7.93 10.54
CA ALA A 67 -6.90 6.82 10.69
C ALA A 67 -7.06 5.77 9.58
N LYS A 68 -8.30 5.45 9.18
CA LYS A 68 -8.59 4.54 8.07
C LYS A 68 -7.98 5.03 6.75
N ILE A 69 -8.09 6.33 6.47
CA ILE A 69 -7.47 6.93 5.28
C ILE A 69 -5.95 6.80 5.34
N LEU A 70 -5.33 7.22 6.45
CA LEU A 70 -3.87 7.20 6.62
C LEU A 70 -3.29 5.79 6.54
N THR A 71 -3.99 4.80 7.10
CA THR A 71 -3.58 3.40 7.06
C THR A 71 -3.74 2.81 5.66
N SER A 72 -4.86 3.06 4.98
CA SER A 72 -5.11 2.56 3.62
C SER A 72 -4.12 3.12 2.60
N GLU A 73 -3.75 4.39 2.76
CA GLU A 73 -2.75 5.06 1.93
C GLU A 73 -1.29 4.78 2.35
N LYS A 74 -1.10 4.01 3.43
CA LYS A 74 0.23 3.68 3.99
C LYS A 74 1.08 4.94 4.28
N VAL A 75 0.44 6.01 4.77
CA VAL A 75 1.10 7.30 5.05
C VAL A 75 1.92 7.21 6.33
N ALA A 76 1.28 6.84 7.45
CA ALA A 76 1.89 6.69 8.78
C ALA A 76 1.01 5.82 9.68
N PRO A 77 1.57 5.16 10.71
CA PRO A 77 0.79 4.54 11.77
C PRO A 77 0.05 5.58 12.59
N VAL A 78 -1.11 5.17 13.12
CA VAL A 78 -1.93 6.03 13.97
C VAL A 78 -2.05 5.41 15.37
N LEU A 79 -1.76 6.21 16.41
CA LEU A 79 -2.07 5.93 17.80
C LEU A 79 -3.27 6.80 18.19
N LEU A 80 -4.43 6.17 18.41
CA LEU A 80 -5.63 6.88 18.78
C LEU A 80 -5.62 7.24 20.26
N LEU A 81 -6.09 8.45 20.58
CA LEU A 81 -6.34 8.91 21.92
C LEU A 81 -7.85 8.85 22.16
N THR A 82 -8.30 8.30 23.28
CA THR A 82 -9.72 8.12 23.54
C THR A 82 -10.08 8.42 24.99
N ALA A 83 -11.15 9.14 25.21
CA ALA A 83 -11.69 9.37 26.55
C ALA A 83 -12.48 8.16 27.10
N TYR A 84 -12.82 7.18 26.26
CA TYR A 84 -13.71 6.07 26.61
C TYR A 84 -13.16 4.73 26.13
N SER A 85 -13.23 3.72 27.00
CA SER A 85 -12.94 2.31 26.67
C SER A 85 -14.18 1.59 26.10
N GLN A 86 -15.00 2.27 25.29
CA GLN A 86 -16.17 1.64 24.68
C GLN A 86 -15.72 0.60 23.65
N GLN A 87 -16.18 -0.63 23.80
CA GLN A 87 -15.84 -1.75 22.94
C GLN A 87 -16.11 -1.44 21.46
N GLU A 88 -17.19 -0.74 21.17
CA GLU A 88 -17.58 -0.34 19.82
C GLU A 88 -16.54 0.56 19.11
N LEU A 89 -15.92 1.49 19.83
CA LEU A 89 -14.85 2.35 19.29
C LEU A 89 -13.56 1.56 19.06
N ILE A 90 -13.26 0.61 19.93
CA ILE A 90 -12.10 -0.27 19.78
C ILE A 90 -12.28 -1.16 18.53
N ASP A 91 -13.48 -1.69 18.32
CA ASP A 91 -13.77 -2.53 17.14
C ASP A 91 -13.70 -1.71 15.85
N ARG A 92 -14.26 -0.50 15.81
CA ARG A 92 -14.11 0.44 14.69
C ARG A 92 -12.64 0.79 14.41
N ALA A 93 -11.85 1.06 15.44
CA ALA A 93 -10.42 1.36 15.29
C ALA A 93 -9.65 0.16 14.73
N ARG A 94 -9.98 -1.06 15.16
CA ARG A 94 -9.39 -2.30 14.62
C ARG A 94 -9.73 -2.49 13.13
N GLU A 95 -10.99 -2.28 12.74
CA GLU A 95 -11.42 -2.34 11.34
C GLU A 95 -10.74 -1.27 10.47
N ALA A 96 -10.41 -0.12 11.04
CA ALA A 96 -9.65 0.93 10.40
C ALA A 96 -8.14 0.63 10.26
N GLY A 97 -7.68 -0.53 10.76
CA GLY A 97 -6.27 -0.92 10.72
C GLY A 97 -5.38 -0.17 11.74
N VAL A 98 -5.99 0.41 12.76
CA VAL A 98 -5.26 1.07 13.85
C VAL A 98 -4.59 0.03 14.73
N VAL A 99 -3.30 0.19 14.97
CA VAL A 99 -2.47 -0.76 15.73
C VAL A 99 -2.30 -0.42 17.20
N GLY A 100 -2.72 0.78 17.63
CA GLY A 100 -2.62 1.21 19.03
C GLY A 100 -3.67 2.25 19.42
N TYR A 101 -4.07 2.23 20.69
CA TYR A 101 -4.86 3.29 21.29
C TYR A 101 -4.39 3.57 22.72
N LEU A 102 -4.62 4.78 23.22
CA LEU A 102 -4.29 5.21 24.57
C LEU A 102 -5.50 5.91 25.19
N VAL A 103 -5.87 5.52 26.41
CA VAL A 103 -7.04 6.08 27.11
C VAL A 103 -6.64 7.34 27.87
N LYS A 104 -7.40 8.41 27.69
CA LYS A 104 -7.30 9.67 28.46
C LYS A 104 -7.95 9.49 29.87
N PRO A 105 -7.40 10.06 30.95
CA PRO A 105 -6.15 10.84 30.99
C PRO A 105 -4.91 9.92 31.00
N PHE A 106 -3.89 10.30 30.28
CA PHE A 106 -2.60 9.58 30.22
C PHE A 106 -1.46 10.44 30.80
N ARG A 107 -0.36 9.77 31.11
CA ARG A 107 0.88 10.39 31.61
C ARG A 107 2.03 10.09 30.63
N GLU A 108 3.13 10.83 30.73
CA GLU A 108 4.35 10.55 29.95
C GLU A 108 4.80 9.09 30.05
N SER A 109 4.67 8.48 31.25
CA SER A 109 5.00 7.07 31.48
C SER A 109 4.16 6.06 30.69
N ASN A 110 2.97 6.45 30.23
CA ASN A 110 2.11 5.63 29.36
C ASN A 110 2.33 5.93 27.86
N LEU A 111 2.68 7.19 27.56
CA LEU A 111 2.78 7.69 26.20
C LEU A 111 3.96 7.06 25.45
N SER A 112 5.15 7.06 26.05
CA SER A 112 6.34 6.50 25.40
C SER A 112 6.20 5.00 25.07
N PRO A 113 5.78 4.11 25.98
CA PRO A 113 5.57 2.70 25.65
C PRO A 113 4.50 2.49 24.58
N ALA A 114 3.42 3.27 24.58
CA ALA A 114 2.37 3.16 23.58
C ALA A 114 2.87 3.55 22.17
N ILE A 115 3.69 4.60 22.09
CA ILE A 115 4.34 5.03 20.85
C ILE A 115 5.24 3.93 20.32
N GLU A 116 6.17 3.42 21.15
CA GLU A 116 7.14 2.40 20.75
C GLU A 116 6.46 1.10 20.30
N ILE A 117 5.43 0.65 21.04
CA ILE A 117 4.65 -0.54 20.65
C ILE A 117 3.93 -0.32 19.31
N THR A 118 3.34 0.87 19.12
CA THR A 118 2.63 1.20 17.87
C THR A 118 3.58 1.20 16.68
N LEU A 119 4.75 1.80 16.82
CA LEU A 119 5.79 1.82 15.79
C LEU A 119 6.28 0.40 15.46
N ALA A 120 6.61 -0.39 16.47
CA ALA A 120 7.09 -1.76 16.30
C ALA A 120 6.05 -2.63 15.57
N ARG A 121 4.78 -2.60 15.99
CA ARG A 121 3.70 -3.35 15.35
C ARG A 121 3.46 -2.92 13.89
N PHE A 122 3.58 -1.64 13.62
CA PHE A 122 3.42 -1.15 12.25
C PHE A 122 4.54 -1.64 11.34
N GLU A 123 5.78 -1.66 11.82
CA GLU A 123 6.93 -2.20 11.06
C GLU A 123 6.77 -3.71 10.82
N GLU A 124 6.33 -4.49 11.82
CA GLU A 124 6.01 -5.91 11.66
C GLU A 124 4.93 -6.13 10.60
N PHE A 125 3.83 -5.35 10.67
CA PHE A 125 2.75 -5.44 9.71
C PHE A 125 3.21 -5.09 8.29
N ARG A 126 4.02 -4.04 8.14
CA ARG A 126 4.61 -3.66 6.84
C ARG A 126 5.52 -4.75 6.27
N ALA A 127 6.33 -5.38 7.10
CA ALA A 127 7.22 -6.46 6.67
C ALA A 127 6.42 -7.66 6.13
N VAL A 128 5.40 -8.11 6.86
CA VAL A 128 4.50 -9.20 6.44
C VAL A 128 3.75 -8.85 5.16
N GLN A 129 3.25 -7.62 5.06
CA GLN A 129 2.51 -7.19 3.88
C GLN A 129 3.41 -7.12 2.64
N LYS A 130 4.64 -6.64 2.79
CA LYS A 130 5.63 -6.62 1.72
C LYS A 130 5.96 -8.03 1.24
N GLU A 131 6.18 -8.97 2.17
CA GLU A 131 6.44 -10.37 1.82
C GLU A 131 5.26 -11.00 1.05
N ALA A 132 4.03 -10.73 1.48
CA ALA A 132 2.83 -11.19 0.78
C ALA A 132 2.72 -10.58 -0.64
N ASP A 133 3.00 -9.29 -0.81
CA ASP A 133 3.00 -8.62 -2.11
C ASP A 133 4.11 -9.20 -3.02
N ASP A 134 5.33 -9.39 -2.50
CA ASP A 134 6.47 -9.98 -3.24
C ASP A 134 6.16 -11.42 -3.70
N LEU A 135 5.52 -12.24 -2.85
CA LEU A 135 5.08 -13.60 -3.19
C LEU A 135 3.99 -13.60 -4.27
N LYS A 136 3.05 -12.69 -4.18
CA LYS A 136 1.99 -12.53 -5.18
C LYS A 136 2.56 -12.17 -6.55
N ASP A 137 3.47 -11.19 -6.59
CA ASP A 137 4.14 -10.77 -7.82
C ASP A 137 5.00 -11.89 -8.42
N ALA A 138 5.68 -12.67 -7.58
CA ALA A 138 6.45 -13.85 -8.03
C ALA A 138 5.53 -14.92 -8.65
N LEU A 139 4.36 -15.16 -8.04
CA LEU A 139 3.37 -16.12 -8.54
C LEU A 139 2.78 -15.66 -9.88
N GLU A 140 2.43 -14.39 -10.01
CA GLU A 140 1.93 -13.82 -11.26
C GLU A 140 3.00 -13.90 -12.36
N THR A 141 4.23 -13.53 -12.05
CA THR A 141 5.34 -13.63 -12.98
C THR A 141 5.53 -15.05 -13.48
N ARG A 142 5.47 -16.04 -12.57
CA ARG A 142 5.58 -17.45 -12.94
C ARG A 142 4.46 -17.87 -13.90
N LYS A 143 3.20 -17.53 -13.61
CA LYS A 143 2.06 -17.86 -14.48
C LYS A 143 2.21 -17.28 -15.88
N VAL A 144 2.63 -16.02 -15.99
CA VAL A 144 2.81 -15.34 -17.26
C VAL A 144 3.97 -15.96 -18.06
N VAL A 145 5.09 -16.26 -17.39
CA VAL A 145 6.26 -16.92 -18.01
C VAL A 145 5.90 -18.34 -18.46
N ASP A 146 5.16 -19.12 -17.67
CA ASP A 146 4.74 -20.48 -18.04
C ASP A 146 3.81 -20.47 -19.28
N ARG A 147 2.90 -19.50 -19.37
CA ARG A 147 2.05 -19.30 -20.56
C ARG A 147 2.89 -18.93 -21.80
N ALA A 148 3.83 -18.01 -21.66
CA ALA A 148 4.72 -17.63 -22.76
C ALA A 148 5.63 -18.78 -23.22
N LYS A 149 6.11 -19.64 -22.29
CA LYS A 149 6.83 -20.88 -22.64
C LYS A 149 5.96 -21.79 -23.49
N GLY A 150 4.69 -22.04 -23.08
CA GLY A 150 3.76 -22.85 -23.87
C GLY A 150 3.63 -22.35 -25.31
N ILE A 151 3.42 -21.04 -25.49
CA ILE A 151 3.33 -20.42 -26.81
C ILE A 151 4.61 -20.63 -27.64
N LEU A 152 5.79 -20.49 -27.04
CA LEU A 152 7.06 -20.71 -27.74
C LEU A 152 7.29 -22.19 -28.08
N MET A 153 6.89 -23.11 -27.19
CA MET A 153 6.95 -24.54 -27.45
C MET A 153 6.07 -24.92 -28.65
N ASP A 154 4.83 -24.44 -28.69
CA ASP A 154 3.88 -24.76 -29.76
C ASP A 154 4.23 -24.08 -31.07
N SER A 155 4.63 -22.81 -31.06
CA SER A 155 4.86 -22.02 -32.28
C SER A 155 6.24 -22.25 -32.91
N GLN A 156 7.23 -22.68 -32.14
CA GLN A 156 8.63 -22.82 -32.58
C GLN A 156 9.23 -24.21 -32.38
N ASN A 157 8.38 -25.16 -31.89
CA ASN A 157 8.79 -26.54 -31.62
C ASN A 157 10.00 -26.65 -30.66
N LEU A 158 10.03 -25.78 -29.62
CA LEU A 158 11.09 -25.73 -28.62
C LEU A 158 10.74 -26.64 -27.43
N SER A 159 11.78 -27.19 -26.81
CA SER A 159 11.62 -27.80 -25.47
C SER A 159 11.35 -26.74 -24.42
N GLU A 160 10.81 -27.14 -23.28
CA GLU A 160 10.53 -26.23 -22.15
C GLU A 160 11.79 -25.45 -21.70
N GLN A 161 12.93 -26.14 -21.64
CA GLN A 161 14.19 -25.51 -21.28
C GLN A 161 14.67 -24.46 -22.30
N GLU A 162 14.49 -24.74 -23.59
CA GLU A 162 14.87 -23.82 -24.67
C GLU A 162 13.94 -22.59 -24.68
N ALA A 163 12.64 -22.79 -24.48
CA ALA A 163 11.66 -21.70 -24.37
C ALA A 163 11.99 -20.78 -23.19
N PHE A 164 12.29 -21.36 -22.01
CA PHE A 164 12.70 -20.58 -20.84
C PHE A 164 13.99 -19.79 -21.09
N ARG A 165 15.03 -20.44 -21.62
CA ARG A 165 16.30 -19.77 -21.94
C ARG A 165 16.12 -18.65 -22.95
N ARG A 166 15.19 -18.79 -23.89
CA ARG A 166 14.88 -17.76 -24.87
C ARG A 166 14.27 -16.51 -24.21
N ILE A 167 13.28 -16.69 -23.33
CA ILE A 167 12.69 -15.61 -22.56
C ILE A 167 13.76 -14.92 -21.70
N GLN A 168 14.58 -15.71 -21.00
CA GLN A 168 15.67 -15.19 -20.16
C GLN A 168 16.69 -14.37 -20.99
N LYS A 169 17.12 -14.88 -22.15
CA LYS A 169 18.06 -14.17 -23.03
C LYS A 169 17.47 -12.86 -23.57
N MET A 170 16.17 -12.85 -23.91
CA MET A 170 15.48 -11.63 -24.31
C MET A 170 15.42 -10.61 -23.17
N SER A 171 15.09 -11.04 -21.95
CA SER A 171 15.09 -10.20 -20.75
C SER A 171 16.47 -9.55 -20.53
N MET A 172 17.54 -10.34 -20.58
CA MET A 172 18.92 -9.84 -20.41
C MET A 172 19.32 -8.85 -21.52
N ASN A 173 19.02 -9.16 -22.77
CA ASN A 173 19.41 -8.32 -23.92
C ASN A 173 18.67 -6.99 -23.96
N THR A 174 17.40 -6.97 -23.52
CA THR A 174 16.56 -5.78 -23.51
C THR A 174 16.59 -5.03 -22.17
N ARG A 175 17.20 -5.63 -21.14
CA ARG A 175 17.21 -5.14 -19.74
C ARG A 175 15.80 -4.92 -19.20
N ARG A 176 14.85 -5.74 -19.61
CA ARG A 176 13.45 -5.72 -19.13
C ARG A 176 13.16 -6.94 -18.26
N PRO A 177 12.26 -6.83 -17.28
CA PRO A 177 11.81 -7.96 -16.47
C PRO A 177 11.30 -9.11 -17.33
N MET A 178 11.51 -10.36 -16.89
CA MET A 178 11.00 -11.55 -17.59
C MET A 178 9.48 -11.52 -17.78
N LYS A 179 8.73 -10.92 -16.83
CA LYS A 179 7.28 -10.71 -16.92
C LYS A 179 6.90 -9.91 -18.15
N GLU A 180 7.53 -8.77 -18.38
CA GLU A 180 7.27 -7.91 -19.54
C GLU A 180 7.56 -8.61 -20.88
N ILE A 181 8.65 -9.39 -20.91
CA ILE A 181 9.00 -10.18 -22.12
C ILE A 181 7.95 -11.25 -22.38
N ALA A 182 7.51 -11.93 -21.34
CA ALA A 182 6.48 -12.97 -21.44
C ALA A 182 5.13 -12.40 -21.86
N GLU A 183 4.72 -11.26 -21.32
CA GLU A 183 3.51 -10.51 -21.74
C GLU A 183 3.58 -10.10 -23.21
N ALA A 184 4.73 -9.61 -23.68
CA ALA A 184 4.93 -9.26 -25.09
C ALA A 184 4.81 -10.47 -26.03
N ILE A 185 5.31 -11.64 -25.61
CA ILE A 185 5.18 -12.89 -26.39
C ILE A 185 3.71 -13.31 -26.46
N ILE A 186 2.98 -13.24 -25.36
CA ILE A 186 1.56 -13.59 -25.31
C ILE A 186 0.77 -12.67 -26.24
N LEU A 187 0.97 -11.36 -26.12
CA LEU A 187 0.29 -10.37 -26.94
C LEU A 187 0.57 -10.58 -28.44
N ALA A 188 1.81 -10.82 -28.83
CA ALA A 188 2.19 -11.07 -30.21
C ALA A 188 1.56 -12.37 -30.77
N SER A 189 1.32 -13.37 -29.92
CA SER A 189 0.61 -14.60 -30.31
C SER A 189 -0.88 -14.37 -30.53
N GLU A 190 -1.53 -13.60 -29.66
CA GLU A 190 -2.95 -13.26 -29.76
C GLU A 190 -3.23 -12.47 -31.05
N MET A 191 -2.42 -11.46 -31.38
CA MET A 191 -2.56 -10.68 -32.63
C MET A 191 -2.45 -11.54 -33.90
N LYS A 192 -1.57 -12.56 -33.90
CA LYS A 192 -1.46 -13.49 -35.04
C LYS A 192 -2.67 -14.39 -35.21
N HIS A 193 -3.32 -14.76 -34.13
CA HIS A 193 -4.55 -15.55 -34.17
C HIS A 193 -5.74 -14.75 -34.72
N ASP A 194 -5.83 -13.47 -34.38
CA ASP A 194 -6.90 -12.59 -34.87
C ASP A 194 -6.78 -12.32 -36.39
N GLU A 195 -5.54 -12.17 -36.91
CA GLU A 195 -5.29 -11.99 -38.35
C GLU A 195 -5.60 -13.27 -39.17
N ALA A 196 -5.39 -14.44 -38.58
CA ALA A 196 -5.66 -15.72 -39.27
C ALA A 196 -7.16 -16.09 -39.29
N GLY A 197 -8.00 -15.42 -38.44
CA GLY A 197 -9.44 -15.66 -38.35
C GLY A 197 -10.32 -14.75 -39.20
N ALA A 198 -9.77 -13.76 -39.92
CA ALA A 198 -10.54 -12.88 -40.77
C ALA A 198 -10.96 -13.62 -42.08
N PRO A 199 -12.26 -13.82 -42.39
CA PRO A 199 -12.68 -14.46 -43.63
C PRO A 199 -12.37 -13.55 -44.81
N HIS A 200 -11.59 -14.04 -45.77
CA HIS A 200 -11.43 -13.43 -47.08
C HIS A 200 -12.83 -13.30 -47.71
N SER A 201 -13.34 -12.09 -47.77
CA SER A 201 -14.51 -11.79 -48.61
C SER A 201 -14.08 -11.87 -50.07
N GLU A 202 -14.29 -13.02 -50.69
CA GLU A 202 -14.23 -13.17 -52.14
C GLU A 202 -15.17 -12.17 -52.79
N GLY A 203 -14.57 -11.24 -53.55
CA GLY A 203 -15.27 -10.32 -54.40
C GLY A 203 -15.95 -11.06 -55.53
N SER A 204 -17.28 -11.16 -55.51
CA SER A 204 -18.09 -11.56 -56.64
C SER A 204 -18.02 -10.44 -57.69
N ALA A 205 -17.45 -10.75 -58.82
CA ALA A 205 -17.48 -9.92 -60.03
C ALA A 205 -18.92 -9.78 -60.58
N PRO A 206 -19.31 -8.63 -61.08
CA PRO A 206 -20.60 -8.48 -61.75
C PRO A 206 -20.49 -9.03 -63.18
N THR A 207 -21.29 -10.05 -63.52
CA THR A 207 -21.54 -10.51 -64.88
C THR A 207 -22.43 -9.51 -65.57
N ALA A 208 -21.92 -8.91 -66.67
CA ALA A 208 -22.70 -8.12 -67.61
C ALA A 208 -23.49 -9.03 -68.57
N ALA A 209 -24.77 -8.74 -68.77
CA ALA A 209 -25.56 -9.00 -69.94
C ALA A 209 -26.79 -8.06 -69.94
#